data_05eaaa9e0fa787f6684c22936015f4f6
#
_entry.id   05eaaa9e0fa787f6684c22936015f4f6
#
_cell.length_a   1.000
_cell.length_b   1.000
_cell.length_c   1.000
_cell.angle_alpha   90.00
_cell.angle_beta   90.00
_cell.angle_gamma   90.00
#
_symmetry.space_group_name_H-M   'P 1'
#
loop_
_entity.id
_entity.type
_entity.pdbx_description
1 polymer ?
#
loop_
_entity_poly.entity_id
_entity_poly.type
_entity_poly.pdbx_seq_one_letter_code
_entity_poly.pdbx_strand_id
1 'polypeptide(L)'
;MKCVICGCPICGQYYYDHWGNKVCAIHVTNNEVARCASCGQYMVPTDSTGDGRALCGVCMSSVVMDIEEAERLKRYILRKFLEVGVEFYDKNLDSVNIEIVSPVRMAEIRQQPVNLMNKGITLTRSFSGGFGPIFNTKARLEHQVYMLSYLTRVEFAATLAHEILHIWQNENGIKLPPMKCEGLCNMGAYMIYEDMNSLKVSFFKKSMVESPDPIYGDGFRYMLAEREKYGIKRLFEMAKQGQL
;
A
#
# COMPACT_ATOMS: atom_id res chain seq x y z
N MET A 1 8.82 24.24 -25.78
CA MET A 1 8.65 23.00 -24.98
C MET A 1 9.99 22.27 -24.94
N LYS A 2 10.50 21.87 -23.78
CA LYS A 2 11.81 21.23 -23.63
C LYS A 2 11.69 19.81 -23.10
N CYS A 3 12.59 18.93 -23.52
CA CYS A 3 12.75 17.59 -23.00
C CYS A 3 13.39 17.64 -21.59
N VAL A 4 12.82 16.92 -20.62
CA VAL A 4 13.35 16.89 -19.24
C VAL A 4 14.66 16.11 -19.10
N ILE A 5 15.02 15.32 -20.13
CA ILE A 5 16.23 14.49 -20.12
C ILE A 5 17.43 15.26 -20.73
N CYS A 6 17.27 15.73 -21.95
CA CYS A 6 18.40 16.42 -22.68
C CYS A 6 18.33 17.94 -22.65
N GLY A 7 17.25 18.54 -22.15
CA GLY A 7 17.04 19.98 -22.11
C GLY A 7 16.75 20.62 -23.47
N CYS A 8 16.82 19.86 -24.57
CA CYS A 8 16.64 20.38 -25.93
C CYS A 8 15.17 20.71 -26.23
N PRO A 9 14.90 21.65 -27.16
CA PRO A 9 13.57 21.84 -27.72
C PRO A 9 13.05 20.52 -28.33
N ILE A 10 11.79 20.21 -28.09
CA ILE A 10 11.15 19.01 -28.67
C ILE A 10 10.61 19.42 -30.06
N CYS A 11 11.19 18.86 -31.12
CA CYS A 11 10.83 19.14 -32.50
C CYS A 11 10.07 18.01 -33.20
N GLY A 12 9.66 16.95 -32.48
CA GLY A 12 8.98 15.79 -33.06
C GLY A 12 8.07 15.08 -32.04
N GLN A 13 7.93 13.77 -32.19
CA GLN A 13 7.17 12.95 -31.25
C GLN A 13 7.80 12.97 -29.87
N TYR A 14 6.93 12.93 -28.86
CA TYR A 14 7.33 12.90 -27.46
C TYR A 14 6.35 12.10 -26.61
N TYR A 15 6.84 11.66 -25.47
CA TYR A 15 6.02 11.08 -24.42
C TYR A 15 5.92 12.04 -23.24
N TYR A 16 4.90 11.87 -22.42
CA TYR A 16 4.75 12.60 -21.16
C TYR A 16 4.36 11.66 -20.03
N ASP A 17 4.68 12.06 -18.82
CA ASP A 17 4.26 11.37 -17.60
C ASP A 17 3.06 12.05 -16.94
N HIS A 18 2.61 11.49 -15.81
CA HIS A 18 1.50 12.05 -15.04
C HIS A 18 1.75 13.50 -14.59
N TRP A 19 3.02 13.88 -14.45
CA TRP A 19 3.43 15.20 -13.96
C TRP A 19 3.55 16.25 -15.08
N GLY A 20 3.28 15.83 -16.29
CA GLY A 20 3.45 16.70 -17.49
C GLY A 20 4.88 16.86 -17.96
N ASN A 21 5.83 16.10 -17.40
CA ASN A 21 7.20 16.07 -17.91
C ASN A 21 7.22 15.45 -19.30
N LYS A 22 7.90 16.09 -20.21
CA LYS A 22 7.97 15.68 -21.63
C LYS A 22 9.35 15.16 -21.96
N VAL A 23 9.38 14.07 -22.70
CA VAL A 23 10.60 13.35 -23.10
C VAL A 23 10.55 13.10 -24.60
N CYS A 24 11.63 13.42 -25.33
CA CYS A 24 11.76 13.09 -26.76
C CYS A 24 11.56 11.59 -26.97
N ALA A 25 10.83 11.22 -28.02
CA ALA A 25 10.58 9.81 -28.35
C ALA A 25 11.86 9.00 -28.48
N ILE A 26 12.93 9.61 -29.02
CA ILE A 26 14.24 8.96 -29.19
C ILE A 26 14.81 8.41 -27.87
N HIS A 27 14.68 9.12 -26.74
CA HIS A 27 15.18 8.64 -25.46
C HIS A 27 14.41 7.41 -24.95
N VAL A 28 13.11 7.34 -25.25
CA VAL A 28 12.28 6.17 -24.89
C VAL A 28 12.63 4.99 -25.78
N THR A 29 12.76 5.22 -27.09
CA THR A 29 13.11 4.18 -28.07
C THR A 29 14.49 3.58 -27.81
N ASN A 30 15.46 4.41 -27.41
CA ASN A 30 16.82 3.99 -27.11
C ASN A 30 17.00 3.43 -25.69
N ASN A 31 15.92 3.31 -24.88
CA ASN A 31 15.99 2.92 -23.47
C ASN A 31 16.89 3.81 -22.60
N GLU A 32 17.03 5.10 -22.97
CA GLU A 32 17.82 6.08 -22.22
C GLU A 32 17.05 6.65 -21.01
N VAL A 33 15.78 6.29 -20.87
CA VAL A 33 14.91 6.74 -19.78
C VAL A 33 14.17 5.56 -19.14
N ALA A 34 13.91 5.71 -17.85
CA ALA A 34 13.04 4.84 -17.08
C ALA A 34 11.91 5.65 -16.45
N ARG A 35 10.89 4.94 -15.97
CA ARG A 35 9.91 5.53 -15.07
C ARG A 35 10.30 5.22 -13.63
N CYS A 36 10.26 6.22 -12.77
CA CYS A 36 10.43 6.03 -11.35
C CYS A 36 9.39 5.01 -10.84
N ALA A 37 9.84 3.93 -10.20
CA ALA A 37 9.00 2.84 -9.73
C ALA A 37 7.95 3.28 -8.68
N SER A 38 8.17 4.40 -8.01
CA SER A 38 7.21 4.98 -7.06
C SER A 38 6.27 5.98 -7.74
N CYS A 39 6.77 7.10 -8.24
CA CYS A 39 5.92 8.20 -8.71
C CYS A 39 5.65 8.24 -10.21
N GLY A 40 6.21 7.31 -11.00
CA GLY A 40 5.99 7.22 -12.45
C GLY A 40 6.65 8.32 -13.28
N GLN A 41 7.42 9.24 -12.66
CA GLN A 41 8.13 10.31 -13.35
C GLN A 41 9.20 9.74 -14.27
N TYR A 42 9.38 10.33 -15.45
CA TYR A 42 10.52 10.03 -16.33
C TYR A 42 11.84 10.50 -15.71
N MET A 43 12.86 9.64 -15.79
CA MET A 43 14.19 9.88 -15.26
C MET A 43 15.25 9.14 -16.06
N VAL A 44 16.50 9.56 -15.95
CA VAL A 44 17.63 8.74 -16.41
C VAL A 44 17.69 7.48 -15.52
N PRO A 45 17.80 6.26 -16.09
CA PRO A 45 17.87 5.04 -15.32
C PRO A 45 19.01 5.06 -14.31
N THR A 46 18.72 4.72 -13.07
CA THR A 46 19.71 4.51 -12.01
C THR A 46 19.34 3.20 -11.31
N ASP A 47 20.28 2.31 -11.14
CA ASP A 47 20.09 1.13 -10.29
C ASP A 47 20.26 1.55 -8.82
N SER A 48 19.22 2.18 -8.31
CA SER A 48 19.26 2.77 -6.98
C SER A 48 18.83 1.80 -5.86
N THR A 49 18.16 0.70 -6.19
CA THR A 49 17.62 -0.25 -5.21
C THR A 49 18.33 -1.61 -5.22
N GLY A 50 19.09 -1.93 -6.27
CA GLY A 50 19.76 -3.23 -6.44
C GLY A 50 18.81 -4.39 -6.77
N ASP A 51 17.52 -4.11 -7.03
CA ASP A 51 16.49 -5.12 -7.36
C ASP A 51 15.81 -4.85 -8.72
N GLY A 52 16.40 -4.00 -9.52
CA GLY A 52 15.90 -3.61 -10.85
C GLY A 52 14.88 -2.48 -10.84
N ARG A 53 14.49 -1.95 -9.67
CA ARG A 53 13.66 -0.75 -9.60
C ARG A 53 14.53 0.51 -9.64
N ALA A 54 14.16 1.47 -10.47
CA ALA A 54 14.75 2.79 -10.48
C ALA A 54 13.87 3.77 -9.70
N LEU A 55 14.43 4.52 -8.77
CA LEU A 55 13.75 5.59 -8.04
C LEU A 55 14.40 6.94 -8.38
N CYS A 56 13.58 7.96 -8.63
CA CYS A 56 14.09 9.31 -8.75
C CYS A 56 14.66 9.80 -7.39
N GLY A 57 15.58 10.77 -7.42
CA GLY A 57 16.24 11.26 -6.21
C GLY A 57 15.27 11.68 -5.09
N VAL A 58 14.13 12.30 -5.46
CA VAL A 58 13.08 12.69 -4.49
C VAL A 58 12.40 11.47 -3.88
N CYS A 59 12.16 10.40 -4.64
CA CYS A 59 11.59 9.17 -4.10
C CYS A 59 12.60 8.46 -3.22
N MET A 60 13.84 8.33 -3.68
CA MET A 60 14.90 7.67 -2.93
C MET A 60 15.16 8.35 -1.58
N SER A 61 15.13 9.66 -1.50
CA SER A 61 15.34 10.40 -0.24
C SER A 61 14.20 10.23 0.79
N SER A 62 13.10 9.61 0.40
CA SER A 62 11.91 9.41 1.24
C SER A 62 11.57 7.94 1.48
N VAL A 63 12.46 6.99 1.15
CA VAL A 63 12.23 5.57 1.40
C VAL A 63 12.28 5.24 2.89
N VAL A 64 11.45 4.30 3.30
CA VAL A 64 11.45 3.76 4.66
C VAL A 64 12.25 2.47 4.67
N MET A 65 13.38 2.47 5.35
CA MET A 65 14.26 1.31 5.54
C MET A 65 14.53 1.03 7.02
N ASP A 66 14.11 1.94 7.89
CA ASP A 66 14.31 1.88 9.32
C ASP A 66 13.03 1.41 10.04
N ILE A 67 13.18 0.44 10.94
CA ILE A 67 12.07 -0.12 11.74
C ILE A 67 11.50 0.92 12.70
N GLU A 68 12.29 1.84 13.22
CA GLU A 68 11.77 2.90 14.09
C GLU A 68 10.82 3.83 13.34
N GLU A 69 11.12 4.13 12.07
CA GLU A 69 10.23 4.90 11.21
C GLU A 69 8.96 4.10 10.88
N ALA A 70 9.07 2.80 10.59
CA ALA A 70 7.91 1.93 10.39
C ALA A 70 6.99 1.92 11.61
N GLU A 71 7.56 1.84 12.82
CA GLU A 71 6.81 1.91 14.08
C GLU A 71 6.17 3.29 14.33
N ARG A 72 6.83 4.38 13.93
CA ARG A 72 6.22 5.72 13.98
C ARG A 72 5.02 5.81 13.04
N LEU A 73 5.12 5.25 11.84
CA LEU A 73 4.02 5.20 10.87
C LEU A 73 2.89 4.30 11.37
N LYS A 74 3.16 3.15 11.99
CA LYS A 74 2.15 2.30 12.62
C LYS A 74 1.33 3.10 13.63
N ARG A 75 1.98 3.78 14.57
CA ARG A 75 1.28 4.61 15.57
C ARG A 75 0.46 5.74 14.95
N TYR A 76 0.94 6.35 13.89
CA TYR A 76 0.20 7.36 13.14
C TYR A 76 -1.07 6.77 12.51
N ILE A 77 -0.97 5.63 11.84
CA ILE A 77 -2.08 4.92 11.20
C ILE A 77 -3.14 4.52 12.23
N LEU A 78 -2.72 3.95 13.36
CA LEU A 78 -3.65 3.52 14.43
C LEU A 78 -4.46 4.69 14.98
N ARG A 79 -3.87 5.88 15.12
CA ARG A 79 -4.62 7.09 15.51
C ARG A 79 -5.67 7.45 14.46
N LYS A 80 -5.33 7.39 13.16
CA LYS A 80 -6.28 7.65 12.08
C LYS A 80 -7.42 6.64 12.03
N PHE A 81 -7.13 5.39 12.30
CA PHE A 81 -8.14 4.34 12.38
C PHE A 81 -9.07 4.52 13.58
N LEU A 82 -8.54 4.92 14.72
CA LEU A 82 -9.36 5.23 15.90
C LEU A 82 -10.35 6.38 15.64
N GLU A 83 -9.96 7.42 14.89
CA GLU A 83 -10.83 8.54 14.50
C GLU A 83 -12.09 8.08 13.74
N VAL A 84 -12.04 6.91 13.07
CA VAL A 84 -13.12 6.34 12.29
C VAL A 84 -13.75 5.08 12.91
N GLY A 85 -13.40 4.77 14.16
CA GLY A 85 -14.01 3.66 14.92
C GLY A 85 -13.42 2.29 14.63
N VAL A 86 -12.24 2.23 14.00
CA VAL A 86 -11.47 0.99 13.82
C VAL A 86 -10.57 0.80 15.03
N GLU A 87 -10.92 -0.14 15.87
CA GLU A 87 -10.21 -0.48 17.11
C GLU A 87 -9.69 -1.91 17.07
N PHE A 88 -8.54 -2.15 17.69
CA PHE A 88 -7.84 -3.42 17.78
C PHE A 88 -7.89 -3.98 19.19
N TYR A 89 -7.76 -5.29 19.37
CA TYR A 89 -7.68 -5.93 20.70
C TYR A 89 -6.45 -5.46 21.46
N ASP A 90 -5.30 -5.46 20.80
CA ASP A 90 -4.12 -4.73 21.26
C ASP A 90 -4.14 -3.33 20.65
N LYS A 91 -4.52 -2.32 21.42
CA LYS A 91 -4.75 -0.94 20.95
C LYS A 91 -3.58 -0.34 20.19
N ASN A 92 -2.37 -0.74 20.55
CA ASN A 92 -1.13 -0.23 19.95
C ASN A 92 -0.54 -1.18 18.92
N LEU A 93 -1.09 -2.40 18.78
CA LEU A 93 -0.50 -3.49 18.00
C LEU A 93 1.00 -3.70 18.36
N ASP A 94 1.33 -3.62 19.67
CA ASP A 94 2.71 -3.78 20.14
C ASP A 94 3.24 -5.20 19.89
N SER A 95 2.33 -6.19 19.83
CA SER A 95 2.65 -7.59 19.50
C SER A 95 2.85 -7.84 18.00
N VAL A 96 2.52 -6.87 17.14
CA VAL A 96 2.63 -7.01 15.68
C VAL A 96 4.01 -6.58 15.24
N ASN A 97 4.79 -7.56 14.77
CA ASN A 97 6.11 -7.32 14.22
C ASN A 97 6.01 -6.86 12.76
N ILE A 98 6.77 -5.84 12.39
CA ILE A 98 6.93 -5.36 11.02
C ILE A 98 8.34 -5.72 10.56
N GLU A 99 8.43 -6.38 9.41
CA GLU A 99 9.71 -6.72 8.77
C GLU A 99 9.78 -6.11 7.38
N ILE A 100 10.87 -5.40 7.09
CA ILE A 100 11.13 -4.85 5.77
C ILE A 100 11.97 -5.87 5.00
N VAL A 101 11.45 -6.35 3.86
CA VAL A 101 12.02 -7.49 3.14
C VAL A 101 12.33 -7.14 1.68
N SER A 102 13.30 -7.86 1.12
CA SER A 102 13.61 -7.79 -0.32
C SER A 102 12.48 -8.40 -1.17
N PRO A 103 12.42 -8.09 -2.49
CA PRO A 103 11.46 -8.73 -3.41
C PRO A 103 11.56 -10.25 -3.44
N VAL A 104 12.77 -10.81 -3.34
CA VAL A 104 12.99 -12.26 -3.29
C VAL A 104 12.38 -12.85 -2.03
N ARG A 105 12.66 -12.23 -0.87
CA ARG A 105 12.08 -12.68 0.40
C ARG A 105 10.56 -12.56 0.42
N MET A 106 9.98 -11.49 -0.16
CA MET A 106 8.54 -11.34 -0.31
C MET A 106 7.94 -12.47 -1.15
N ALA A 107 8.60 -12.85 -2.24
CA ALA A 107 8.19 -13.95 -3.11
C ALA A 107 8.19 -15.31 -2.38
N GLU A 108 9.22 -15.58 -1.57
CA GLU A 108 9.30 -16.78 -0.72
C GLU A 108 8.14 -16.84 0.29
N ILE A 109 7.88 -15.72 1.00
CA ILE A 109 6.79 -15.63 1.98
C ILE A 109 5.44 -15.89 1.32
N ARG A 110 5.22 -15.33 0.14
CA ARG A 110 3.98 -15.52 -0.63
C ARG A 110 3.90 -16.86 -1.37
N GLN A 111 5.01 -17.59 -1.48
CA GLN A 111 5.13 -18.81 -2.29
C GLN A 111 4.72 -18.55 -3.76
N GLN A 112 5.15 -17.44 -4.31
CA GLN A 112 4.82 -16.95 -5.64
C GLN A 112 6.08 -16.42 -6.34
N PRO A 113 6.10 -16.28 -7.66
CA PRO A 113 7.19 -15.60 -8.36
C PRO A 113 7.40 -14.16 -7.86
N VAL A 114 8.61 -13.65 -8.02
CA VAL A 114 8.94 -12.26 -7.68
C VAL A 114 8.01 -11.31 -8.41
N ASN A 115 7.31 -10.48 -7.67
CA ASN A 115 6.42 -9.46 -8.20
C ASN A 115 6.56 -8.17 -7.36
N LEU A 116 7.11 -7.13 -7.98
CA LEU A 116 7.38 -5.84 -7.35
C LEU A 116 6.11 -5.04 -7.02
N MET A 117 4.94 -5.50 -7.49
CA MET A 117 3.65 -4.92 -7.12
C MET A 117 3.17 -5.44 -5.76
N ASN A 118 3.73 -6.54 -5.25
CA ASN A 118 3.45 -7.06 -3.92
C ASN A 118 4.19 -6.24 -2.86
N LYS A 119 3.58 -5.15 -2.42
CA LYS A 119 4.19 -4.16 -1.52
C LYS A 119 4.11 -4.52 -0.05
N GLY A 120 3.14 -5.36 0.34
CA GLY A 120 2.94 -5.83 1.71
C GLY A 120 2.28 -7.19 1.76
N ILE A 121 2.32 -7.83 2.92
CA ILE A 121 1.53 -9.01 3.27
C ILE A 121 1.40 -9.13 4.78
N THR A 122 0.20 -9.46 5.24
CA THR A 122 -0.10 -9.80 6.62
C THR A 122 -0.33 -11.30 6.77
N LEU A 123 0.45 -11.94 7.61
CA LEU A 123 0.21 -13.33 8.01
C LEU A 123 -0.41 -13.37 9.41
N THR A 124 -1.52 -14.08 9.54
CA THR A 124 -2.19 -14.31 10.81
C THR A 124 -2.17 -15.79 11.16
N ARG A 125 -1.66 -16.13 12.33
CA ARG A 125 -1.69 -17.48 12.88
C ARG A 125 -2.67 -17.53 14.04
N SER A 126 -3.49 -18.58 14.07
CA SER A 126 -4.43 -18.83 15.17
C SER A 126 -3.89 -19.95 16.03
N PHE A 127 -3.78 -19.71 17.32
CA PHE A 127 -3.38 -20.71 18.32
C PHE A 127 -4.61 -21.07 19.16
N SER A 128 -5.11 -22.29 19.00
CA SER A 128 -6.09 -22.85 19.91
C SER A 128 -5.38 -23.35 21.16
N GLY A 129 -5.37 -22.55 22.23
CA GLY A 129 -4.94 -22.98 23.55
C GLY A 129 -6.06 -23.78 24.21
N GLY A 130 -5.99 -25.10 24.17
CA GLY A 130 -7.03 -25.91 24.80
C GLY A 130 -6.48 -27.19 25.40
N PHE A 131 -6.31 -27.21 26.73
CA PHE A 131 -6.43 -28.42 27.51
C PHE A 131 -7.86 -28.47 28.09
N GLY A 132 -8.77 -29.23 27.42
CA GLY A 132 -10.07 -29.64 27.96
C GLY A 132 -11.30 -28.86 27.45
N PRO A 133 -12.49 -29.50 27.49
CA PRO A 133 -13.74 -28.99 26.90
C PRO A 133 -14.45 -27.89 27.69
N ILE A 134 -13.85 -27.31 28.72
CA ILE A 134 -14.52 -26.41 29.68
C ILE A 134 -14.10 -24.95 29.56
N PHE A 135 -12.99 -24.64 28.86
CA PHE A 135 -12.55 -23.26 28.69
C PHE A 135 -12.64 -22.85 27.22
N ASN A 136 -13.70 -22.11 26.90
CA ASN A 136 -13.88 -21.43 25.62
C ASN A 136 -12.93 -20.21 25.55
N THR A 137 -11.62 -20.46 25.56
CA THR A 137 -10.64 -19.41 25.39
C THR A 137 -10.64 -19.00 23.93
N LYS A 138 -10.94 -17.72 23.65
CA LYS A 138 -10.78 -17.15 22.31
C LYS A 138 -9.39 -17.52 21.78
N ALA A 139 -9.34 -18.03 20.57
CA ALA A 139 -8.07 -18.34 19.93
C ALA A 139 -7.17 -17.09 19.97
N ARG A 140 -5.92 -17.26 20.43
CA ARG A 140 -4.94 -16.20 20.38
C ARG A 140 -4.50 -16.04 18.91
N LEU A 141 -4.61 -14.84 18.39
CA LEU A 141 -4.12 -14.49 17.07
C LEU A 141 -2.73 -13.85 17.19
N GLU A 142 -1.82 -14.27 16.34
CA GLU A 142 -0.52 -13.63 16.19
C GLU A 142 -0.40 -13.13 14.75
N HIS A 143 0.05 -11.90 14.61
CA HIS A 143 0.13 -11.22 13.32
C HIS A 143 1.59 -10.86 13.03
N GLN A 144 1.97 -11.07 11.78
CA GLN A 144 3.28 -10.66 11.24
C GLN A 144 3.02 -9.88 9.96
N VAL A 145 3.58 -8.67 9.85
CA VAL A 145 3.49 -7.83 8.65
C VAL A 145 4.85 -7.79 7.96
N TYR A 146 4.86 -8.07 6.68
CA TYR A 146 6.04 -7.91 5.84
C TYR A 146 5.80 -6.77 4.85
N MET A 147 6.76 -5.87 4.76
CA MET A 147 6.74 -4.70 3.89
C MET A 147 7.87 -4.77 2.90
N LEU A 148 7.60 -4.47 1.64
CA LEU A 148 8.65 -4.43 0.61
C LEU A 148 9.63 -3.29 0.90
N SER A 149 10.92 -3.55 0.74
CA SER A 149 11.99 -2.56 0.86
C SER A 149 11.83 -1.43 -0.17
N TYR A 150 12.45 -0.28 0.07
CA TYR A 150 12.46 0.88 -0.82
C TYR A 150 11.08 1.44 -1.19
N LEU A 151 10.04 1.24 -0.36
CA LEU A 151 8.81 2.00 -0.48
C LEU A 151 9.03 3.41 0.06
N THR A 152 8.56 4.41 -0.68
CA THR A 152 8.56 5.80 -0.17
C THR A 152 7.65 5.90 1.05
N ARG A 153 7.91 6.89 1.93
CA ARG A 153 7.13 7.07 3.16
C ARG A 153 5.62 7.05 2.93
N VAL A 154 5.15 7.68 1.87
CA VAL A 154 3.72 7.70 1.53
C VAL A 154 3.22 6.33 1.10
N GLU A 155 3.96 5.62 0.25
CA GLU A 155 3.59 4.26 -0.16
C GLU A 155 3.66 3.29 1.01
N PHE A 156 4.71 3.39 1.83
CA PHE A 156 4.88 2.54 3.00
C PHE A 156 3.71 2.71 3.97
N ALA A 157 3.37 3.96 4.32
CA ALA A 157 2.26 4.23 5.23
C ALA A 157 0.92 3.74 4.68
N ALA A 158 0.63 3.97 3.41
CA ALA A 158 -0.61 3.52 2.79
C ALA A 158 -0.68 1.98 2.69
N THR A 159 0.41 1.32 2.28
CA THR A 159 0.49 -0.14 2.26
C THR A 159 0.36 -0.72 3.67
N LEU A 160 1.06 -0.15 4.65
CA LEU A 160 0.95 -0.60 6.04
C LEU A 160 -0.47 -0.43 6.60
N ALA A 161 -1.18 0.64 6.24
CA ALA A 161 -2.58 0.84 6.62
C ALA A 161 -3.49 -0.24 6.02
N HIS A 162 -3.25 -0.63 4.76
CA HIS A 162 -3.93 -1.75 4.12
C HIS A 162 -3.69 -3.05 4.89
N GLU A 163 -2.44 -3.36 5.22
CA GLU A 163 -2.07 -4.58 5.95
C GLU A 163 -2.64 -4.60 7.39
N ILE A 164 -2.66 -3.46 8.07
CA ILE A 164 -3.25 -3.34 9.41
C ILE A 164 -4.77 -3.58 9.37
N LEU A 165 -5.47 -3.22 8.29
CA LEU A 165 -6.89 -3.54 8.17
C LEU A 165 -7.16 -5.05 7.98
N HIS A 166 -6.25 -5.82 7.39
CA HIS A 166 -6.34 -7.28 7.42
C HIS A 166 -6.25 -7.83 8.86
N ILE A 167 -5.41 -7.24 9.72
CA ILE A 167 -5.38 -7.59 11.14
C ILE A 167 -6.74 -7.34 11.78
N TRP A 168 -7.30 -6.13 11.59
CA TRP A 168 -8.59 -5.78 12.13
C TRP A 168 -9.72 -6.70 11.66
N GLN A 169 -9.74 -7.08 10.38
CA GLN A 169 -10.71 -8.04 9.85
C GLN A 169 -10.57 -9.40 10.54
N ASN A 170 -9.34 -9.89 10.70
CA ASN A 170 -9.08 -11.18 11.36
C ASN A 170 -9.48 -11.17 12.84
N GLU A 171 -9.11 -10.12 13.59
CA GLU A 171 -9.48 -9.98 15.00
C GLU A 171 -11.00 -9.92 15.22
N ASN A 172 -11.73 -9.26 14.32
CA ASN A 172 -13.18 -9.13 14.41
C ASN A 172 -13.94 -10.25 13.70
N GLY A 173 -13.25 -11.26 13.13
CA GLY A 173 -13.88 -12.37 12.42
C GLY A 173 -14.66 -11.95 11.17
N ILE A 174 -14.29 -10.82 10.57
CA ILE A 174 -14.95 -10.27 9.39
C ILE A 174 -14.58 -11.13 8.17
N LYS A 175 -15.59 -11.75 7.57
CA LYS A 175 -15.43 -12.59 6.39
C LYS A 175 -16.12 -11.93 5.20
N LEU A 176 -15.35 -11.38 4.30
CA LEU A 176 -15.82 -10.75 3.06
C LEU A 176 -15.32 -11.53 1.83
N PRO A 177 -16.06 -11.52 0.72
CA PRO A 177 -15.51 -11.98 -0.55
C PRO A 177 -14.23 -11.24 -0.91
N PRO A 178 -13.29 -11.85 -1.65
CA PRO A 178 -11.96 -11.26 -1.91
C PRO A 178 -12.01 -9.81 -2.40
N MET A 179 -12.86 -9.48 -3.35
CA MET A 179 -13.03 -8.12 -3.87
C MET A 179 -13.41 -7.11 -2.77
N LYS A 180 -14.36 -7.47 -1.91
CA LYS A 180 -14.80 -6.59 -0.81
C LYS A 180 -13.75 -6.53 0.32
N CYS A 181 -13.07 -7.63 0.59
CA CYS A 181 -11.99 -7.71 1.57
C CYS A 181 -10.87 -6.74 1.20
N GLU A 182 -10.32 -6.89 -0.01
CA GLU A 182 -9.23 -6.05 -0.51
C GLU A 182 -9.68 -4.60 -0.72
N GLY A 183 -10.92 -4.40 -1.20
CA GLY A 183 -11.50 -3.07 -1.34
C GLY A 183 -11.57 -2.30 -0.01
N LEU A 184 -11.97 -2.98 1.07
CA LEU A 184 -12.02 -2.39 2.41
C LEU A 184 -10.62 -2.06 2.93
N CYS A 185 -9.63 -2.94 2.72
CA CYS A 185 -8.25 -2.67 3.07
C CYS A 185 -7.67 -1.49 2.28
N ASN A 186 -8.03 -1.39 0.99
CA ASN A 186 -7.67 -0.25 0.15
C ASN A 186 -8.28 1.08 0.63
N MET A 187 -9.43 1.07 1.32
CA MET A 187 -9.96 2.28 1.97
C MET A 187 -9.02 2.78 3.07
N GLY A 188 -8.36 1.89 3.81
CA GLY A 188 -7.33 2.28 4.78
C GLY A 188 -6.14 2.98 4.11
N ALA A 189 -5.63 2.41 3.01
CA ALA A 189 -4.58 3.05 2.22
C ALA A 189 -5.01 4.43 1.68
N TYR A 190 -6.24 4.52 1.17
CA TYR A 190 -6.79 5.75 0.63
C TYR A 190 -6.94 6.85 1.68
N MET A 191 -7.39 6.51 2.90
CA MET A 191 -7.44 7.45 4.03
C MET A 191 -6.07 8.05 4.35
N ILE A 192 -5.02 7.24 4.31
CA ILE A 192 -3.64 7.72 4.51
C ILE A 192 -3.22 8.66 3.37
N TYR A 193 -3.57 8.36 2.14
CA TYR A 193 -3.33 9.26 1.01
C TYR A 193 -4.09 10.58 1.14
N GLU A 194 -5.31 10.58 1.71
CA GLU A 194 -6.06 11.83 1.94
C GLU A 194 -5.44 12.69 3.04
N ASP A 195 -4.89 12.08 4.07
CA ASP A 195 -4.31 12.80 5.22
C ASP A 195 -2.86 13.27 4.95
N MET A 196 -2.08 12.52 4.17
CA MET A 196 -0.69 12.88 3.86
C MET A 196 -0.63 13.93 2.75
N ASN A 197 -0.19 15.13 3.11
CA ASN A 197 0.01 16.20 2.14
C ASN A 197 1.33 16.00 1.36
N SER A 198 1.23 15.34 0.21
CA SER A 198 2.34 15.09 -0.69
C SER A 198 1.93 15.33 -2.15
N LEU A 199 2.79 15.95 -2.94
CA LEU A 199 2.57 16.12 -4.38
C LEU A 199 2.30 14.78 -5.10
N LYS A 200 2.81 13.68 -4.58
CA LYS A 200 2.65 12.33 -5.17
C LYS A 200 1.31 11.67 -4.84
N VAL A 201 0.60 12.16 -3.85
CA VAL A 201 -0.69 11.57 -3.42
C VAL A 201 -1.70 11.55 -4.56
N SER A 202 -1.77 12.60 -5.39
CA SER A 202 -2.68 12.64 -6.53
C SER A 202 -2.43 11.50 -7.53
N PHE A 203 -1.16 11.15 -7.75
CA PHE A 203 -0.76 10.02 -8.60
C PHE A 203 -1.24 8.69 -8.01
N PHE A 204 -0.99 8.44 -6.72
CA PHE A 204 -1.40 7.21 -6.06
C PHE A 204 -2.92 7.07 -5.99
N LYS A 205 -3.63 8.12 -5.62
CA LYS A 205 -5.11 8.13 -5.61
C LYS A 205 -5.68 7.83 -6.99
N LYS A 206 -5.16 8.47 -8.03
CA LYS A 206 -5.56 8.22 -9.41
C LYS A 206 -5.29 6.78 -9.80
N SER A 207 -4.12 6.24 -9.49
CA SER A 207 -3.77 4.85 -9.79
C SER A 207 -4.71 3.84 -9.13
N MET A 208 -5.20 4.12 -7.90
CA MET A 208 -6.19 3.27 -7.24
C MET A 208 -7.54 3.30 -7.93
N VAL A 209 -8.02 4.49 -8.29
CA VAL A 209 -9.32 4.66 -8.98
C VAL A 209 -9.31 4.05 -10.38
N GLU A 210 -8.21 4.20 -11.12
CA GLU A 210 -8.06 3.74 -12.51
C GLU A 210 -7.53 2.30 -12.62
N SER A 211 -7.29 1.61 -11.50
CA SER A 211 -6.79 0.24 -11.51
C SER A 211 -7.78 -0.69 -12.24
N PRO A 212 -7.35 -1.44 -13.26
CA PRO A 212 -8.19 -2.40 -13.98
C PRO A 212 -8.34 -3.73 -13.23
N ASP A 213 -7.70 -3.90 -12.09
CA ASP A 213 -7.71 -5.14 -11.34
C ASP A 213 -9.13 -5.42 -10.77
N PRO A 214 -9.72 -6.61 -11.05
CA PRO A 214 -11.09 -6.92 -10.65
C PRO A 214 -11.26 -7.12 -9.13
N ILE A 215 -10.17 -7.36 -8.39
CA ILE A 215 -10.21 -7.55 -6.94
C ILE A 215 -9.85 -6.24 -6.25
N TYR A 216 -8.66 -5.70 -6.54
CA TYR A 216 -8.15 -4.49 -5.88
C TYR A 216 -8.79 -3.21 -6.42
N GLY A 217 -8.94 -3.09 -7.75
CA GLY A 217 -9.49 -1.90 -8.40
C GLY A 217 -11.02 -1.81 -8.28
N ASP A 218 -11.74 -2.85 -8.69
CA ASP A 218 -13.20 -2.88 -8.57
C ASP A 218 -13.64 -2.87 -7.11
N GLY A 219 -12.93 -3.60 -6.25
CA GLY A 219 -13.19 -3.61 -4.81
C GLY A 219 -13.03 -2.23 -4.19
N PHE A 220 -11.97 -1.51 -4.56
CA PHE A 220 -11.76 -0.14 -4.10
C PHE A 220 -12.87 0.80 -4.58
N ARG A 221 -13.22 0.78 -5.87
CA ARG A 221 -14.32 1.60 -6.42
C ARG A 221 -15.66 1.31 -5.75
N TYR A 222 -15.95 0.03 -5.48
CA TYR A 222 -17.13 -0.37 -4.73
C TYR A 222 -17.15 0.25 -3.33
N MET A 223 -16.06 0.11 -2.57
CA MET A 223 -15.98 0.65 -1.22
C MET A 223 -15.95 2.19 -1.18
N LEU A 224 -15.39 2.82 -2.20
CA LEU A 224 -15.41 4.27 -2.33
C LEU A 224 -16.85 4.78 -2.52
N ALA A 225 -17.67 4.13 -3.35
CA ALA A 225 -19.07 4.45 -3.54
C ALA A 225 -19.89 4.23 -2.24
N GLU A 226 -19.65 3.15 -1.50
CA GLU A 226 -20.29 2.91 -0.20
C GLU A 226 -19.89 3.97 0.84
N ARG A 227 -18.62 4.37 0.83
CA ARG A 227 -18.13 5.47 1.68
C ARG A 227 -18.81 6.80 1.34
N GLU A 228 -18.97 7.13 0.06
CA GLU A 228 -19.66 8.35 -0.36
C GLU A 228 -21.13 8.37 0.08
N LYS A 229 -21.79 7.21 0.09
CA LYS A 229 -23.18 7.05 0.47
C LYS A 229 -23.40 7.10 1.99
N TYR A 230 -22.56 6.46 2.77
CA TYR A 230 -22.80 6.24 4.19
C TYR A 230 -21.79 6.93 5.12
N GLY A 231 -20.67 7.39 4.58
CA GLY A 231 -19.53 7.88 5.34
C GLY A 231 -18.60 6.76 5.83
N ILE A 232 -17.35 7.15 6.10
CA ILE A 232 -16.29 6.18 6.41
C ILE A 232 -16.53 5.40 7.73
N LYS A 233 -17.05 6.04 8.77
CA LYS A 233 -17.34 5.37 10.05
C LYS A 233 -18.39 4.28 9.86
N ARG A 234 -19.49 4.63 9.17
CA ARG A 234 -20.56 3.68 8.92
C ARG A 234 -20.12 2.53 8.02
N LEU A 235 -19.23 2.76 7.08
CA LEU A 235 -18.65 1.71 6.25
C LEU A 235 -17.95 0.63 7.09
N PHE A 236 -17.10 1.02 8.05
CA PHE A 236 -16.42 0.07 8.95
C PHE A 236 -17.40 -0.63 9.91
N GLU A 237 -18.42 0.07 10.40
CA GLU A 237 -19.48 -0.55 11.21
C GLU A 237 -20.25 -1.60 10.40
N MET A 238 -20.61 -1.32 9.15
CA MET A 238 -21.30 -2.26 8.25
C MET A 238 -20.44 -3.50 8.00
N ALA A 239 -19.13 -3.33 7.79
CA ALA A 239 -18.20 -4.46 7.68
C ALA A 239 -18.24 -5.35 8.91
N LYS A 240 -18.18 -4.75 10.10
CA LYS A 240 -18.22 -5.47 11.38
C LYS A 240 -19.54 -6.18 11.64
N GLN A 241 -20.63 -5.65 11.10
CA GLN A 241 -22.00 -6.20 11.21
C GLN A 241 -22.34 -7.21 10.09
N GLY A 242 -21.42 -7.47 9.15
CA GLY A 242 -21.67 -8.35 8.01
C GLY A 242 -22.69 -7.80 7.01
N GLN A 243 -22.78 -6.48 6.89
CA GLN A 243 -23.73 -5.75 6.01
C GLN A 243 -23.12 -5.24 4.69
N LEU A 244 -21.88 -5.58 4.41
CA LEU A 244 -21.18 -5.24 3.16
C LEU A 244 -21.33 -6.30 2.08
#